data_d6ebaa3f9d4360a477d20ba131df22fe
#
_entry.id   d6ebaa3f9d4360a477d20ba131df22fe
#
_cell.length_a   1.000
_cell.length_b   1.000
_cell.length_c   1.000
_cell.angle_alpha   90.00
_cell.angle_beta   90.00
_cell.angle_gamma   90.00
#
_symmetry.space_group_name_H-M   'P 1'
#
loop_
_entity.id
_entity.type
_entity.pdbx_description
1 polymer ?
#
loop_
_entity_poly.entity_id
_entity_poly.type
_entity_poly.pdbx_seq_one_letter_code
_entity_poly.pdbx_strand_id
1 'polypeptide(L)'
;MSRTTGRTLALLGLLQAHREWSGAELQARLDVSPRTLRRDIDDLRGLGYGIDSVPGVGGGYRLGLGAAIPPLVLSADEAVAIAVGLRAAASATVTGIEDAAARALVKLEQSLSSETRERISAVERAIVPLGRGGGDVDLDTVVTIARAIRESRALRIDYRRHDGAEVRRTIEPHRIVHTGARWYVIARDPDRDAWRTFRLDRLIPRLPLAEPFVAKEIPDDAVRAFTTRSITSAPYRHQYRVRMHAPASEVAVHFGPTIADVTPVDDRTCELTAGSASPGEFALYIGMTGIEFDVLEGDDLRVKLLEIGARSRRAGAE
;
A
#
# COMPACT_ATOMS: atom_id res chain seq x y z
N MET A 1 14.44 -33.51 -19.99
CA MET A 1 15.03 -32.17 -20.29
C MET A 1 16.54 -32.33 -20.43
N SER A 2 17.15 -31.75 -21.46
CA SER A 2 18.62 -31.81 -21.66
C SER A 2 19.31 -31.15 -20.46
N ARG A 3 20.45 -31.69 -20.00
CA ARG A 3 21.29 -31.13 -18.93
C ARG A 3 21.61 -29.64 -19.18
N THR A 4 21.71 -29.24 -20.44
CA THR A 4 21.96 -27.86 -20.87
C THR A 4 20.77 -26.96 -20.56
N THR A 5 19.54 -27.34 -20.90
CA THR A 5 18.33 -26.54 -20.65
C THR A 5 18.09 -26.30 -19.17
N GLY A 6 18.25 -27.33 -18.32
CA GLY A 6 18.12 -27.19 -16.87
C GLY A 6 19.15 -26.22 -16.27
N ARG A 7 20.39 -26.24 -16.78
CA ARG A 7 21.46 -25.37 -16.35
C ARG A 7 21.21 -23.90 -16.75
N THR A 8 20.77 -23.68 -17.99
CA THR A 8 20.44 -22.33 -18.50
C THR A 8 19.30 -21.71 -17.71
N LEU A 9 18.27 -22.50 -17.31
CA LEU A 9 17.21 -22.04 -16.41
C LEU A 9 17.72 -21.75 -14.99
N ALA A 10 18.63 -22.58 -14.46
CA ALA A 10 19.24 -22.32 -13.15
C ALA A 10 20.09 -21.04 -13.17
N LEU A 11 20.85 -20.78 -14.25
CA LEU A 11 21.58 -19.52 -14.45
C LEU A 11 20.62 -18.33 -14.47
N LEU A 12 19.51 -18.43 -15.18
CA LEU A 12 18.49 -17.38 -15.21
C LEU A 12 17.93 -17.10 -13.82
N GLY A 13 17.59 -18.13 -13.05
CA GLY A 13 17.12 -17.99 -11.67
C GLY A 13 18.13 -17.26 -10.77
N LEU A 14 19.44 -17.57 -10.90
CA LEU A 14 20.48 -16.84 -10.18
C LEU A 14 20.53 -15.37 -10.57
N LEU A 15 20.50 -15.04 -11.87
CA LEU A 15 20.52 -13.67 -12.37
C LEU A 15 19.28 -12.86 -11.96
N GLN A 16 18.16 -13.52 -11.68
CA GLN A 16 16.94 -12.90 -11.17
C GLN A 16 16.98 -12.67 -9.65
N ALA A 17 17.70 -13.52 -8.90
CA ALA A 17 17.75 -13.45 -7.44
C ALA A 17 18.61 -12.29 -6.91
N HIS A 18 19.65 -11.88 -7.64
CA HIS A 18 20.55 -10.79 -7.26
C HIS A 18 20.86 -9.88 -8.44
N ARG A 19 21.06 -8.60 -8.11
CA ARG A 19 21.28 -7.54 -9.10
C ARG A 19 22.54 -7.75 -9.94
N GLU A 20 23.61 -8.27 -9.36
CA GLU A 20 24.91 -8.51 -10.01
C GLU A 20 25.54 -9.79 -9.47
N TRP A 21 26.22 -10.51 -10.34
CA TRP A 21 26.97 -11.71 -10.04
C TRP A 21 28.36 -11.63 -10.65
N SER A 22 29.40 -12.02 -9.92
CA SER A 22 30.71 -12.25 -10.51
C SER A 22 30.69 -13.52 -11.37
N GLY A 23 31.51 -13.52 -12.44
CA GLY A 23 31.64 -14.72 -13.27
C GLY A 23 32.13 -15.95 -12.47
N ALA A 24 32.99 -15.74 -11.46
CA ALA A 24 33.51 -16.80 -10.61
C ALA A 24 32.41 -17.42 -9.71
N GLU A 25 31.55 -16.60 -9.12
CA GLU A 25 30.44 -17.09 -8.30
C GLU A 25 29.43 -17.91 -9.10
N LEU A 26 29.08 -17.43 -10.30
CA LEU A 26 28.19 -18.17 -11.21
C LEU A 26 28.79 -19.52 -11.64
N GLN A 27 30.10 -19.55 -11.95
CA GLN A 27 30.82 -20.79 -12.29
C GLN A 27 30.78 -21.76 -11.11
N ALA A 28 31.08 -21.32 -9.91
CA ALA A 28 31.08 -22.16 -8.72
C ALA A 28 29.68 -22.72 -8.40
N ARG A 29 28.62 -21.90 -8.51
CA ARG A 29 27.25 -22.34 -8.20
C ARG A 29 26.66 -23.29 -9.25
N LEU A 30 27.06 -23.13 -10.50
CA LEU A 30 26.56 -23.95 -11.60
C LEU A 30 27.49 -25.12 -11.95
N ASP A 31 28.65 -25.22 -11.31
CA ASP A 31 29.70 -26.17 -11.56
C ASP A 31 30.09 -26.22 -13.03
N VAL A 32 30.45 -25.06 -13.60
CA VAL A 32 30.78 -24.93 -15.04
C VAL A 32 32.07 -24.17 -15.28
N SER A 33 32.69 -24.46 -16.46
CA SER A 33 33.82 -23.70 -16.93
C SER A 33 33.44 -22.27 -17.39
N PRO A 34 34.40 -21.32 -17.42
CA PRO A 34 34.18 -19.98 -17.96
C PRO A 34 33.61 -19.98 -19.38
N ARG A 35 34.05 -20.91 -20.22
CA ARG A 35 33.57 -21.07 -21.59
C ARG A 35 32.10 -21.48 -21.63
N THR A 36 31.72 -22.42 -20.77
CA THR A 36 30.33 -22.91 -20.67
C THR A 36 29.40 -21.79 -20.15
N LEU A 37 29.83 -21.05 -19.12
CA LEU A 37 29.05 -19.92 -18.62
C LEU A 37 28.80 -18.88 -19.71
N ARG A 38 29.82 -18.49 -20.46
CA ARG A 38 29.65 -17.53 -21.58
C ARG A 38 28.65 -17.99 -22.60
N ARG A 39 28.74 -19.29 -22.99
CA ARG A 39 27.79 -19.87 -23.95
C ARG A 39 26.34 -19.84 -23.39
N ASP A 40 26.14 -20.21 -22.13
CA ASP A 40 24.81 -20.19 -21.51
C ASP A 40 24.27 -18.76 -21.41
N ILE A 41 25.11 -17.74 -21.15
CA ILE A 41 24.75 -16.31 -21.21
C ILE A 41 24.35 -15.91 -22.64
N ASP A 42 25.10 -16.33 -23.65
CA ASP A 42 24.80 -15.99 -25.05
C ASP A 42 23.52 -16.72 -25.53
N ASP A 43 23.25 -17.93 -25.06
CA ASP A 43 22.00 -18.64 -25.29
C ASP A 43 20.81 -17.87 -24.69
N LEU A 44 20.94 -17.36 -23.46
CA LEU A 44 19.91 -16.52 -22.84
C LEU A 44 19.71 -15.19 -23.58
N ARG A 45 20.78 -14.56 -24.06
CA ARG A 45 20.69 -13.35 -24.90
C ARG A 45 19.94 -13.61 -26.19
N GLY A 46 20.23 -14.78 -26.82
CA GLY A 46 19.52 -15.24 -28.02
C GLY A 46 18.03 -15.49 -27.80
N LEU A 47 17.62 -15.82 -26.56
CA LEU A 47 16.22 -15.95 -26.15
C LEU A 47 15.56 -14.60 -25.80
N GLY A 48 16.26 -13.48 -25.94
CA GLY A 48 15.74 -12.14 -25.71
C GLY A 48 15.96 -11.59 -24.31
N TYR A 49 16.72 -12.28 -23.45
CA TYR A 49 17.09 -11.74 -22.14
C TYR A 49 18.18 -10.68 -22.29
N GLY A 50 17.90 -9.46 -21.79
CA GLY A 50 18.92 -8.42 -21.68
C GLY A 50 19.90 -8.77 -20.56
N ILE A 51 21.11 -9.28 -20.91
CA ILE A 51 22.15 -9.57 -19.93
C ILE A 51 23.35 -8.70 -20.24
N ASP A 52 23.65 -7.78 -19.31
CA ASP A 52 24.81 -6.91 -19.37
C ASP A 52 26.04 -7.59 -18.78
N SER A 53 27.19 -7.34 -19.40
CA SER A 53 28.47 -7.69 -18.81
C SER A 53 28.97 -6.53 -17.93
N VAL A 54 29.34 -6.82 -16.70
CA VAL A 54 29.89 -5.85 -15.74
C VAL A 54 31.42 -5.91 -15.81
N PRO A 55 32.12 -4.83 -16.19
CA PRO A 55 33.57 -4.80 -16.20
C PRO A 55 34.15 -4.75 -14.79
N GLY A 56 35.31 -5.36 -14.55
CA GLY A 56 35.99 -5.34 -13.25
C GLY A 56 36.91 -6.53 -13.06
N VAL A 57 37.61 -6.58 -11.92
CA VAL A 57 38.47 -7.69 -11.53
C VAL A 57 37.59 -8.94 -11.36
N GLY A 58 37.76 -9.91 -12.30
CA GLY A 58 36.94 -11.11 -12.37
C GLY A 58 35.69 -11.02 -13.24
N GLY A 59 35.28 -9.84 -13.73
CA GLY A 59 34.13 -9.63 -14.59
C GLY A 59 32.82 -10.19 -14.02
N GLY A 60 31.68 -9.69 -14.47
CA GLY A 60 30.39 -10.13 -13.94
C GLY A 60 29.27 -10.03 -14.96
N TYR A 61 28.08 -10.46 -14.52
CA TYR A 61 26.86 -10.39 -15.29
C TYR A 61 25.70 -9.87 -14.44
N ARG A 62 24.82 -9.09 -15.05
CA ARG A 62 23.57 -8.65 -14.46
C ARG A 62 22.44 -8.73 -15.48
N LEU A 63 21.23 -8.95 -15.00
CA LEU A 63 20.05 -8.82 -15.82
C LEU A 63 19.80 -7.33 -16.12
N GLY A 64 19.81 -6.97 -17.40
CA GLY A 64 19.54 -5.61 -17.86
C GLY A 64 18.05 -5.28 -17.84
N LEU A 65 17.71 -4.00 -17.83
CA LEU A 65 16.33 -3.52 -17.92
C LEU A 65 15.88 -3.58 -19.39
N GLY A 66 14.96 -4.50 -19.69
CA GLY A 66 14.34 -4.64 -21.02
C GLY A 66 12.94 -4.04 -21.09
N ALA A 67 12.44 -3.78 -22.30
CA ALA A 67 11.08 -3.28 -22.54
C ALA A 67 9.98 -4.32 -22.21
N ALA A 68 10.32 -5.61 -22.13
CA ALA A 68 9.42 -6.69 -21.73
C ALA A 68 9.96 -7.37 -20.46
N ILE A 69 9.06 -7.80 -19.58
CA ILE A 69 9.43 -8.63 -18.44
C ILE A 69 9.88 -9.99 -18.98
N PRO A 70 11.14 -10.42 -18.74
CA PRO A 70 11.59 -11.74 -19.17
C PRO A 70 10.80 -12.83 -18.44
N PRO A 71 10.73 -14.06 -18.97
CA PRO A 71 10.11 -15.17 -18.25
C PRO A 71 10.66 -15.29 -16.83
N LEU A 72 9.76 -15.23 -15.84
CA LEU A 72 10.12 -15.37 -14.43
C LEU A 72 10.17 -16.85 -14.07
N VAL A 73 11.24 -17.27 -13.38
CA VAL A 73 11.31 -18.57 -12.74
C VAL A 73 10.79 -18.42 -11.33
N LEU A 74 9.60 -18.94 -11.07
CA LEU A 74 8.92 -18.87 -9.77
C LEU A 74 8.94 -20.25 -9.09
N SER A 75 9.21 -20.28 -7.81
CA SER A 75 8.89 -21.42 -6.94
C SER A 75 7.38 -21.56 -6.76
N ALA A 76 6.93 -22.72 -6.29
CA ALA A 76 5.51 -22.96 -6.04
C ALA A 76 4.93 -21.96 -5.00
N ASP A 77 5.68 -21.64 -3.96
CA ASP A 77 5.25 -20.72 -2.91
C ASP A 77 5.18 -19.28 -3.40
N GLU A 78 6.15 -18.84 -4.22
CA GLU A 78 6.11 -17.51 -4.86
C GLU A 78 4.92 -17.39 -5.81
N ALA A 79 4.61 -18.43 -6.58
CA ALA A 79 3.46 -18.46 -7.47
C ALA A 79 2.14 -18.36 -6.68
N VAL A 80 2.01 -19.07 -5.56
CA VAL A 80 0.83 -18.96 -4.65
C VAL A 80 0.74 -17.54 -4.09
N ALA A 81 1.84 -16.97 -3.60
CA ALA A 81 1.84 -15.60 -3.04
C ALA A 81 1.42 -14.55 -4.08
N ILE A 82 1.92 -14.67 -5.33
CA ILE A 82 1.54 -13.78 -6.43
C ILE A 82 0.06 -13.93 -6.77
N ALA A 83 -0.45 -15.18 -6.86
CA ALA A 83 -1.86 -15.44 -7.18
C ALA A 83 -2.80 -14.82 -6.12
N VAL A 84 -2.50 -15.03 -4.84
CA VAL A 84 -3.26 -14.43 -3.71
C VAL A 84 -3.18 -12.89 -3.77
N GLY A 85 -2.00 -12.33 -4.05
CA GLY A 85 -1.81 -10.89 -4.20
C GLY A 85 -2.59 -10.29 -5.38
N LEU A 86 -2.59 -10.95 -6.54
CA LEU A 86 -3.38 -10.54 -7.72
C LEU A 86 -4.89 -10.60 -7.43
N ARG A 87 -5.35 -11.62 -6.72
CA ARG A 87 -6.76 -11.76 -6.32
C ARG A 87 -7.17 -10.65 -5.35
N ALA A 88 -6.33 -10.35 -4.36
CA ALA A 88 -6.56 -9.25 -3.45
C ALA A 88 -6.58 -7.90 -4.20
N ALA A 89 -5.71 -7.70 -5.18
CA ALA A 89 -5.68 -6.52 -6.03
C ALA A 89 -6.96 -6.40 -6.90
N ALA A 90 -7.47 -7.50 -7.44
CA ALA A 90 -8.72 -7.52 -8.21
C ALA A 90 -9.95 -7.17 -7.37
N SER A 91 -9.89 -7.33 -6.04
CA SER A 91 -10.95 -6.91 -5.10
C SER A 91 -10.64 -5.60 -4.38
N ALA A 92 -9.51 -4.94 -4.70
CA ALA A 92 -9.09 -3.68 -4.09
C ALA A 92 -9.84 -2.46 -4.65
N THR A 93 -9.61 -1.31 -4.02
CA THR A 93 -10.24 -0.01 -4.32
C THR A 93 -9.60 0.74 -5.49
N VAL A 94 -8.77 0.08 -6.33
CA VAL A 94 -8.16 0.67 -7.53
C VAL A 94 -8.81 0.07 -8.75
N THR A 95 -9.61 0.87 -9.46
CA THR A 95 -10.24 0.49 -10.72
C THR A 95 -9.22 0.48 -11.87
N GLY A 96 -9.42 -0.42 -12.83
CA GLY A 96 -8.50 -0.60 -13.96
C GLY A 96 -7.39 -1.61 -13.72
N ILE A 97 -7.20 -2.08 -12.47
CA ILE A 97 -6.25 -3.14 -12.16
C ILE A 97 -6.90 -4.54 -12.25
N GLU A 98 -8.24 -4.63 -12.12
CA GLU A 98 -8.98 -5.88 -12.05
C GLU A 98 -8.77 -6.73 -13.30
N ASP A 99 -8.95 -6.13 -14.48
CA ASP A 99 -8.76 -6.82 -15.75
C ASP A 99 -7.31 -7.23 -15.98
N ALA A 100 -6.36 -6.40 -15.57
CA ALA A 100 -4.94 -6.71 -15.66
C ALA A 100 -4.57 -7.84 -14.69
N ALA A 101 -5.06 -7.79 -13.46
CA ALA A 101 -4.85 -8.84 -12.45
C ALA A 101 -5.47 -10.17 -12.88
N ALA A 102 -6.71 -10.16 -13.41
CA ALA A 102 -7.36 -11.35 -13.94
C ALA A 102 -6.58 -11.97 -15.10
N ARG A 103 -6.14 -11.17 -16.07
CA ARG A 103 -5.31 -11.65 -17.18
C ARG A 103 -3.96 -12.19 -16.71
N ALA A 104 -3.33 -11.56 -15.71
CA ALA A 104 -2.07 -12.05 -15.15
C ALA A 104 -2.26 -13.38 -14.40
N LEU A 105 -3.36 -13.50 -13.64
CA LEU A 105 -3.71 -14.73 -12.93
C LEU A 105 -3.92 -15.91 -13.89
N VAL A 106 -4.67 -15.71 -14.99
CA VAL A 106 -4.87 -16.74 -16.02
C VAL A 106 -3.53 -17.22 -16.62
N LYS A 107 -2.62 -16.28 -16.95
CA LYS A 107 -1.29 -16.63 -17.46
C LYS A 107 -0.46 -17.39 -16.44
N LEU A 108 -0.52 -17.01 -15.18
CA LEU A 108 0.17 -17.68 -14.09
C LEU A 108 -0.36 -19.11 -13.94
N GLU A 109 -1.68 -19.29 -13.82
CA GLU A 109 -2.31 -20.62 -13.67
C GLU A 109 -2.00 -21.58 -14.80
N GLN A 110 -1.92 -21.09 -16.05
CA GLN A 110 -1.54 -21.90 -17.22
C GLN A 110 -0.10 -22.44 -17.14
N SER A 111 0.77 -21.76 -16.39
CA SER A 111 2.18 -22.12 -16.24
C SER A 111 2.46 -23.02 -15.04
N LEU A 112 1.46 -23.27 -14.18
CA LEU A 112 1.62 -24.00 -12.91
C LEU A 112 1.32 -25.49 -13.04
N SER A 113 1.95 -26.29 -12.15
CA SER A 113 1.59 -27.69 -11.95
C SER A 113 0.16 -27.84 -11.41
N SER A 114 -0.44 -29.01 -11.59
CA SER A 114 -1.76 -29.33 -11.02
C SER A 114 -1.81 -29.15 -9.51
N GLU A 115 -0.77 -29.59 -8.80
CA GLU A 115 -0.65 -29.45 -7.34
C GLU A 115 -0.65 -28.00 -6.90
N THR A 116 0.13 -27.12 -7.54
CA THR A 116 0.18 -25.69 -7.20
C THR A 116 -1.15 -25.01 -7.51
N ARG A 117 -1.82 -25.37 -8.61
CA ARG A 117 -3.16 -24.87 -8.93
C ARG A 117 -4.20 -25.28 -7.88
N GLU A 118 -4.16 -26.53 -7.38
CA GLU A 118 -5.05 -26.97 -6.31
C GLU A 118 -4.82 -26.19 -5.01
N ARG A 119 -3.57 -25.89 -4.65
CA ARG A 119 -3.23 -25.05 -3.49
C ARG A 119 -3.83 -23.65 -3.64
N ILE A 120 -3.69 -23.00 -4.80
CA ILE A 120 -4.28 -21.70 -5.08
C ILE A 120 -5.80 -21.78 -4.95
N SER A 121 -6.45 -22.73 -5.61
CA SER A 121 -7.91 -22.92 -5.56
C SER A 121 -8.42 -23.21 -4.14
N ALA A 122 -7.64 -23.90 -3.31
CA ALA A 122 -8.00 -24.13 -1.91
C ALA A 122 -8.02 -22.81 -1.10
N VAL A 123 -7.00 -21.97 -1.27
CA VAL A 123 -6.93 -20.64 -0.64
C VAL A 123 -8.07 -19.76 -1.12
N GLU A 124 -8.34 -19.73 -2.43
CA GLU A 124 -9.43 -18.94 -3.02
C GLU A 124 -10.81 -19.30 -2.48
N ARG A 125 -11.10 -20.59 -2.34
CA ARG A 125 -12.37 -21.04 -1.75
C ARG A 125 -12.52 -20.72 -0.27
N ALA A 126 -11.41 -20.57 0.45
CA ALA A 126 -11.40 -20.21 1.85
C ALA A 126 -11.57 -18.70 2.11
N ILE A 127 -11.33 -17.84 1.10
CA ILE A 127 -11.40 -16.38 1.24
C ILE A 127 -12.73 -15.87 0.69
N VAL A 128 -13.56 -15.31 1.56
CA VAL A 128 -14.78 -14.58 1.16
C VAL A 128 -14.49 -13.10 1.31
N PRO A 129 -14.46 -12.31 0.20
CA PRO A 129 -14.25 -10.85 0.30
C PRO A 129 -15.47 -10.21 0.97
N LEU A 130 -15.27 -9.57 2.11
CA LEU A 130 -16.32 -8.84 2.84
C LEU A 130 -16.37 -7.38 2.35
N GLY A 131 -16.83 -7.16 1.12
CA GLY A 131 -17.13 -5.85 0.57
C GLY A 131 -15.90 -4.98 0.20
N ARG A 132 -16.13 -3.98 -0.65
CA ARG A 132 -15.15 -2.94 -0.97
C ARG A 132 -15.26 -1.81 0.05
N GLY A 133 -14.30 -1.69 0.96
CA GLY A 133 -14.22 -0.55 1.87
C GLY A 133 -13.40 0.58 1.22
N GLY A 134 -14.07 1.68 0.86
CA GLY A 134 -13.41 2.87 0.32
C GLY A 134 -13.95 3.30 -1.06
N GLY A 135 -13.61 4.50 -1.49
CA GLY A 135 -13.95 4.99 -2.84
C GLY A 135 -13.02 4.40 -3.89
N ASP A 136 -13.54 4.18 -5.09
CA ASP A 136 -12.76 3.69 -6.22
C ASP A 136 -11.74 4.74 -6.68
N VAL A 137 -10.51 4.32 -6.90
CA VAL A 137 -9.41 5.15 -7.40
C VAL A 137 -8.95 4.57 -8.73
N ASP A 138 -8.94 5.39 -9.76
CA ASP A 138 -8.44 4.99 -11.06
C ASP A 138 -6.92 4.77 -11.06
N LEU A 139 -6.46 3.66 -11.66
CA LEU A 139 -5.05 3.31 -11.75
C LEU A 139 -4.21 4.41 -12.41
N ASP A 140 -4.72 5.04 -13.46
CA ASP A 140 -4.03 6.13 -14.16
C ASP A 140 -3.79 7.34 -13.25
N THR A 141 -4.70 7.59 -12.31
CA THR A 141 -4.53 8.61 -11.27
C THR A 141 -3.33 8.28 -10.37
N VAL A 142 -3.23 7.04 -9.90
CA VAL A 142 -2.09 6.59 -9.06
C VAL A 142 -0.78 6.69 -9.82
N VAL A 143 -0.74 6.22 -11.06
CA VAL A 143 0.44 6.26 -11.94
C VAL A 143 0.86 7.70 -12.23
N THR A 144 -0.09 8.58 -12.52
CA THR A 144 0.19 10.01 -12.81
C THR A 144 0.80 10.71 -11.58
N ILE A 145 0.25 10.47 -10.39
CA ILE A 145 0.79 11.05 -9.15
C ILE A 145 2.18 10.47 -8.86
N ALA A 146 2.39 9.15 -9.00
CA ALA A 146 3.68 8.52 -8.80
C ALA A 146 4.75 9.07 -9.77
N ARG A 147 4.36 9.33 -11.03
CA ARG A 147 5.22 9.98 -12.01
C ARG A 147 5.57 11.42 -11.59
N ALA A 148 4.58 12.21 -11.17
CA ALA A 148 4.79 13.58 -10.72
C ALA A 148 5.74 13.66 -9.52
N ILE A 149 5.64 12.73 -8.56
CA ILE A 149 6.56 12.60 -7.43
C ILE A 149 7.99 12.31 -7.93
N ARG A 150 8.15 11.32 -8.80
CA ARG A 150 9.47 10.93 -9.34
C ARG A 150 10.15 12.07 -10.10
N GLU A 151 9.36 12.83 -10.88
CA GLU A 151 9.85 13.92 -11.72
C GLU A 151 9.88 15.27 -10.97
N SER A 152 9.50 15.30 -9.68
CA SER A 152 9.38 16.53 -8.88
C SER A 152 8.56 17.61 -9.59
N ARG A 153 7.42 17.22 -10.16
CA ARG A 153 6.49 18.09 -10.88
C ARG A 153 5.23 18.32 -10.06
N ALA A 154 4.81 19.57 -9.94
CA ALA A 154 3.54 19.93 -9.34
C ALA A 154 2.37 19.40 -10.20
N LEU A 155 1.22 19.21 -9.57
CA LEU A 155 -0.04 18.79 -10.21
C LEU A 155 -1.10 19.86 -10.00
N ARG A 156 -1.83 20.16 -11.05
CA ARG A 156 -3.12 20.88 -10.93
C ARG A 156 -4.21 19.87 -10.70
N ILE A 157 -4.96 20.03 -9.61
CA ILE A 157 -6.03 19.13 -9.21
C ILE A 157 -7.34 19.87 -9.11
N ASP A 158 -8.42 19.25 -9.56
CA ASP A 158 -9.77 19.58 -9.18
C ASP A 158 -10.18 18.56 -8.10
N TYR A 159 -10.53 19.07 -6.90
CA TYR A 159 -10.73 18.26 -5.71
C TYR A 159 -12.10 18.50 -5.10
N ARG A 160 -12.85 17.42 -4.88
CA ARG A 160 -14.15 17.46 -4.22
C ARG A 160 -13.97 17.37 -2.70
N ARG A 161 -14.30 18.45 -2.00
CA ARG A 161 -14.24 18.49 -0.54
C ARG A 161 -15.32 17.61 0.08
N HIS A 162 -15.24 17.40 1.40
CA HIS A 162 -16.23 16.61 2.13
C HIS A 162 -17.64 17.26 2.16
N ASP A 163 -17.70 18.58 2.03
CA ASP A 163 -18.93 19.38 1.95
C ASP A 163 -19.54 19.42 0.52
N GLY A 164 -18.93 18.67 -0.42
CA GLY A 164 -19.35 18.61 -1.83
C GLY A 164 -18.80 19.72 -2.71
N ALA A 165 -18.19 20.76 -2.14
CA ALA A 165 -17.61 21.86 -2.92
C ALA A 165 -16.39 21.39 -3.73
N GLU A 166 -16.31 21.81 -4.98
CA GLU A 166 -15.15 21.55 -5.84
C GLU A 166 -14.18 22.73 -5.77
N VAL A 167 -12.92 22.42 -5.60
CA VAL A 167 -11.85 23.42 -5.50
C VAL A 167 -10.71 23.05 -6.43
N ARG A 168 -10.19 24.04 -7.15
CA ARG A 168 -8.99 23.89 -7.97
C ARG A 168 -7.76 24.29 -7.15
N ARG A 169 -6.70 23.46 -7.24
CA ARG A 169 -5.44 23.70 -6.53
C ARG A 169 -4.26 23.25 -7.35
N THR A 170 -3.12 23.87 -7.07
CA THR A 170 -1.81 23.34 -7.45
C THR A 170 -1.20 22.69 -6.21
N ILE A 171 -0.72 21.46 -6.33
CA ILE A 171 -0.09 20.72 -5.25
C ILE A 171 1.29 20.19 -5.68
N GLU A 172 2.21 20.12 -4.75
CA GLU A 172 3.53 19.51 -4.90
C GLU A 172 3.48 18.12 -4.25
N PRO A 173 3.27 17.03 -5.00
CA PRO A 173 3.07 15.70 -4.43
C PRO A 173 4.40 15.11 -3.94
N HIS A 174 4.39 14.47 -2.76
CA HIS A 174 5.59 13.89 -2.15
C HIS A 174 5.47 12.39 -1.84
N ARG A 175 4.33 11.90 -1.39
CA ARG A 175 4.12 10.48 -1.07
C ARG A 175 2.68 10.07 -1.36
N ILE A 176 2.52 8.81 -1.79
CA ILE A 176 1.23 8.13 -1.82
C ILE A 176 1.16 7.21 -0.60
N VAL A 177 0.04 7.23 0.12
CA VAL A 177 -0.21 6.40 1.29
C VAL A 177 -1.48 5.62 1.10
N HIS A 178 -1.42 4.30 1.38
CA HIS A 178 -2.57 3.42 1.40
C HIS A 178 -2.83 2.91 2.83
N THR A 179 -4.06 3.05 3.31
CA THR A 179 -4.45 2.71 4.69
C THR A 179 -5.20 1.38 4.80
N GLY A 180 -5.10 0.52 3.77
CA GLY A 180 -5.92 -0.71 3.68
C GLY A 180 -7.28 -0.47 3.03
N ALA A 181 -7.93 0.67 3.33
CA ALA A 181 -9.25 1.00 2.78
C ALA A 181 -9.25 2.18 1.80
N ARG A 182 -8.29 3.08 1.89
CA ARG A 182 -8.28 4.33 1.09
C ARG A 182 -6.88 4.75 0.69
N TRP A 183 -6.80 5.45 -0.44
CA TRP A 183 -5.58 6.01 -0.99
C TRP A 183 -5.52 7.52 -0.76
N TYR A 184 -4.34 8.01 -0.41
CA TYR A 184 -4.07 9.41 -0.13
C TYR A 184 -2.78 9.85 -0.82
N VAL A 185 -2.70 11.12 -1.22
CA VAL A 185 -1.46 11.78 -1.56
C VAL A 185 -1.14 12.83 -0.50
N ILE A 186 0.08 12.79 0.01
CA ILE A 186 0.64 13.86 0.83
C ILE A 186 1.34 14.82 -0.10
N ALA A 187 0.94 16.06 -0.04
CA ALA A 187 1.45 17.13 -0.89
C ALA A 187 1.59 18.43 -0.11
N ARG A 188 2.52 19.27 -0.54
CA ARG A 188 2.55 20.68 -0.12
C ARG A 188 1.58 21.46 -0.99
N ASP A 189 0.77 22.30 -0.36
CA ASP A 189 -0.09 23.28 -1.01
C ASP A 189 0.69 24.62 -1.00
N PRO A 190 1.28 25.06 -2.12
CA PRO A 190 2.13 26.26 -2.15
C PRO A 190 1.34 27.53 -1.91
N ASP A 191 0.03 27.58 -2.25
CA ASP A 191 -0.82 28.76 -2.02
C ASP A 191 -1.08 29.00 -0.53
N ARG A 192 -0.92 27.94 0.30
CA ARG A 192 -1.16 28.01 1.74
C ARG A 192 0.10 27.76 2.57
N ASP A 193 1.21 27.50 1.91
CA ASP A 193 2.50 27.11 2.51
C ASP A 193 2.35 26.00 3.57
N ALA A 194 1.52 24.99 3.27
CA ALA A 194 1.16 23.96 4.24
C ALA A 194 1.16 22.56 3.61
N TRP A 195 1.55 21.58 4.39
CA TRP A 195 1.37 20.17 4.07
C TRP A 195 -0.08 19.76 4.18
N ARG A 196 -0.57 18.97 3.22
CA ARG A 196 -1.95 18.50 3.16
C ARG A 196 -2.01 17.07 2.67
N THR A 197 -3.07 16.40 3.10
CA THR A 197 -3.43 15.06 2.65
C THR A 197 -4.68 15.15 1.78
N PHE A 198 -4.63 14.60 0.57
CA PHE A 198 -5.75 14.55 -0.36
C PHE A 198 -6.15 13.10 -0.62
N ARG A 199 -7.43 12.76 -0.50
CA ARG A 199 -7.95 11.46 -0.86
C ARG A 199 -7.99 11.32 -2.37
N LEU A 200 -7.47 10.20 -2.90
CA LEU A 200 -7.39 10.01 -4.35
C LEU A 200 -8.78 9.83 -4.98
N ASP A 201 -9.73 9.19 -4.29
CA ASP A 201 -11.11 8.99 -4.74
C ASP A 201 -11.94 10.28 -4.81
N ARG A 202 -11.41 11.39 -4.32
CA ARG A 202 -12.00 12.73 -4.42
C ARG A 202 -11.34 13.63 -5.47
N LEU A 203 -10.28 13.13 -6.11
CA LEU A 203 -9.67 13.81 -7.23
C LEU A 203 -10.57 13.62 -8.47
N ILE A 204 -10.84 14.72 -9.15
CA ILE A 204 -11.52 14.66 -10.43
C ILE A 204 -10.49 14.28 -11.50
N PRO A 205 -10.74 13.28 -12.36
CA PRO A 205 -9.78 12.85 -13.38
C PRO A 205 -9.30 14.01 -14.26
N ARG A 206 -8.09 13.93 -14.74
CA ARG A 206 -7.21 14.90 -15.41
C ARG A 206 -6.37 15.67 -14.40
N LEU A 207 -5.16 15.17 -14.22
CA LEU A 207 -4.14 15.73 -13.32
C LEU A 207 -2.98 16.27 -14.17
N PRO A 208 -3.13 17.45 -14.82
CA PRO A 208 -2.05 17.98 -15.65
C PRO A 208 -0.83 18.32 -14.80
N LEU A 209 0.34 17.88 -15.30
CA LEU A 209 1.62 18.25 -14.72
C LEU A 209 1.78 19.77 -14.83
N ALA A 210 2.25 20.36 -13.75
CA ALA A 210 2.56 21.80 -13.67
C ALA A 210 4.09 22.00 -13.55
N GLU A 211 4.52 23.12 -12.98
CA GLU A 211 5.92 23.51 -12.89
C GLU A 211 6.75 22.53 -12.03
N PRO A 212 8.03 22.40 -12.31
CA PRO A 212 8.93 21.67 -11.41
C PRO A 212 9.02 22.34 -10.04
N PHE A 213 9.22 21.56 -8.99
CA PHE A 213 9.45 22.07 -7.64
C PHE A 213 10.68 21.41 -7.01
N VAL A 214 11.24 22.03 -5.98
CA VAL A 214 12.34 21.45 -5.21
C VAL A 214 11.76 20.48 -4.18
N ALA A 215 11.97 19.19 -4.41
CA ALA A 215 11.50 18.16 -3.49
C ALA A 215 12.20 18.30 -2.12
N LYS A 216 11.41 18.33 -1.04
CA LYS A 216 11.91 18.26 0.33
C LYS A 216 11.83 16.81 0.79
N GLU A 217 12.92 16.27 1.30
CA GLU A 217 12.89 14.95 1.93
C GLU A 217 12.05 15.02 3.21
N ILE A 218 11.10 14.11 3.32
CA ILE A 218 10.30 13.92 4.52
C ILE A 218 10.59 12.51 5.02
N PRO A 219 11.10 12.35 6.24
CA PRO A 219 11.31 11.03 6.85
C PRO A 219 9.99 10.22 6.91
N ASP A 220 10.07 8.91 6.74
CA ASP A 220 8.89 8.05 6.68
C ASP A 220 8.06 8.04 7.97
N ASP A 221 8.70 8.22 9.12
CA ASP A 221 8.04 8.40 10.42
C ASP A 221 7.25 9.70 10.50
N ALA A 222 7.80 10.80 10.00
CA ALA A 222 7.09 12.08 9.89
C ALA A 222 5.91 11.98 8.90
N VAL A 223 6.08 11.27 7.78
CA VAL A 223 4.99 10.96 6.84
C VAL A 223 3.88 10.19 7.53
N ARG A 224 4.21 9.14 8.29
CA ARG A 224 3.23 8.34 9.04
C ARG A 224 2.49 9.19 10.07
N ALA A 225 3.20 9.92 10.92
CA ALA A 225 2.62 10.75 11.96
C ALA A 225 1.71 11.85 11.37
N PHE A 226 2.15 12.51 10.29
CA PHE A 226 1.35 13.51 9.59
C PHE A 226 0.09 12.89 8.96
N THR A 227 0.22 11.73 8.31
CA THR A 227 -0.88 11.04 7.66
C THR A 227 -1.92 10.61 8.68
N THR A 228 -1.49 9.96 9.76
CA THR A 228 -2.36 9.55 10.87
C THR A 228 -3.19 10.74 11.35
N ARG A 229 -2.53 11.83 11.76
CA ARG A 229 -3.19 13.04 12.24
C ARG A 229 -4.15 13.66 11.23
N SER A 230 -3.75 13.72 9.96
CA SER A 230 -4.55 14.30 8.87
C SER A 230 -5.77 13.46 8.49
N ILE A 231 -5.73 12.14 8.72
CA ILE A 231 -6.81 11.21 8.38
C ILE A 231 -7.76 11.03 9.56
N THR A 232 -7.24 10.97 10.79
CA THR A 232 -8.01 10.65 11.99
C THR A 232 -8.80 11.83 12.52
N SER A 233 -8.31 13.06 12.38
CA SER A 233 -8.96 14.23 12.96
C SER A 233 -9.36 15.31 11.95
N ALA A 234 -8.49 15.67 11.01
CA ALA A 234 -8.69 16.85 10.15
C ALA A 234 -9.89 16.80 9.18
N PRO A 235 -10.38 15.64 8.65
CA PRO A 235 -11.51 15.64 7.72
C PRO A 235 -12.88 15.62 8.38
N TYR A 236 -12.96 15.46 9.68
CA TYR A 236 -14.22 15.27 10.37
C TYR A 236 -14.73 16.58 11.00
N ARG A 237 -16.06 16.77 10.94
CA ARG A 237 -16.73 17.92 11.59
C ARG A 237 -16.65 17.85 13.11
N HIS A 238 -16.69 16.63 13.64
CA HIS A 238 -16.63 16.35 15.05
C HIS A 238 -15.26 15.78 15.38
N GLN A 239 -14.57 16.41 16.31
CA GLN A 239 -13.26 16.00 16.79
C GLN A 239 -13.35 15.80 18.30
N TYR A 240 -12.78 14.71 18.78
CA TYR A 240 -12.86 14.30 20.17
C TYR A 240 -11.48 14.02 20.73
N ARG A 241 -11.26 14.40 21.97
CA ARG A 241 -10.13 13.95 22.75
C ARG A 241 -10.65 13.31 24.04
N VAL A 242 -10.27 12.07 24.25
CA VAL A 242 -10.70 11.27 25.39
C VAL A 242 -9.49 10.66 26.10
N ARG A 243 -9.55 10.54 27.41
CA ARG A 243 -8.57 9.81 28.20
C ARG A 243 -9.09 8.40 28.42
N MET A 244 -8.33 7.43 27.96
CA MET A 244 -8.64 6.01 28.13
C MET A 244 -7.89 5.49 29.37
N HIS A 245 -8.57 4.72 30.21
CA HIS A 245 -8.00 4.12 31.42
C HIS A 245 -7.41 2.74 31.13
N ALA A 246 -6.51 2.69 30.15
CA ALA A 246 -5.73 1.52 29.75
C ALA A 246 -4.41 1.97 29.11
N PRO A 247 -3.38 1.08 29.07
CA PRO A 247 -2.13 1.35 28.37
C PRO A 247 -2.37 1.61 26.88
N ALA A 248 -1.55 2.47 26.28
CA ALA A 248 -1.65 2.80 24.85
C ALA A 248 -1.57 1.56 23.93
N SER A 249 -0.80 0.55 24.32
CA SER A 249 -0.69 -0.72 23.58
C SER A 249 -2.00 -1.50 23.53
N GLU A 250 -2.81 -1.47 24.59
CA GLU A 250 -4.11 -2.12 24.65
C GLU A 250 -5.14 -1.35 23.83
N VAL A 251 -5.18 -0.03 23.97
CA VAL A 251 -6.10 0.83 23.21
C VAL A 251 -5.80 0.78 21.71
N ALA A 252 -4.53 0.69 21.31
CA ALA A 252 -4.12 0.59 19.91
C ALA A 252 -4.60 -0.70 19.20
N VAL A 253 -4.97 -1.73 19.95
CA VAL A 253 -5.60 -2.94 19.38
C VAL A 253 -6.99 -2.62 18.83
N HIS A 254 -7.73 -1.74 19.50
CA HIS A 254 -9.08 -1.34 19.09
C HIS A 254 -9.06 -0.20 18.08
N PHE A 255 -8.09 0.69 18.17
CA PHE A 255 -7.97 1.87 17.32
C PHE A 255 -6.71 1.80 16.48
N GLY A 256 -6.86 1.33 15.26
CA GLY A 256 -5.74 1.38 14.30
C GLY A 256 -5.31 2.82 14.02
N PRO A 257 -4.07 3.04 13.52
CA PRO A 257 -3.50 4.38 13.29
C PRO A 257 -4.25 5.20 12.23
N THR A 258 -5.24 4.61 11.56
CA THR A 258 -6.13 5.30 10.60
C THR A 258 -7.46 5.73 11.20
N ILE A 259 -7.75 5.34 12.45
CA ILE A 259 -9.00 5.61 13.17
C ILE A 259 -8.77 6.67 14.22
N ALA A 260 -7.70 6.55 15.00
CA ALA A 260 -7.38 7.47 16.07
C ALA A 260 -5.87 7.64 16.25
N ASP A 261 -5.47 8.74 16.85
CA ASP A 261 -4.12 8.98 17.37
C ASP A 261 -4.13 8.64 18.87
N VAL A 262 -3.31 7.66 19.25
CA VAL A 262 -3.22 7.17 20.63
C VAL A 262 -1.87 7.56 21.21
N THR A 263 -1.87 8.47 22.18
CA THR A 263 -0.66 8.99 22.82
C THR A 263 -0.58 8.49 24.25
N PRO A 264 0.47 7.78 24.70
CA PRO A 264 0.61 7.34 26.07
C PRO A 264 0.76 8.55 27.02
N VAL A 265 0.09 8.51 28.16
CA VAL A 265 0.23 9.49 29.25
C VAL A 265 1.09 8.87 30.34
N ASP A 266 0.78 7.65 30.75
CA ASP A 266 1.53 6.83 31.69
C ASP A 266 1.32 5.33 31.40
N ASP A 267 1.77 4.45 32.29
CA ASP A 267 1.67 2.98 32.13
C ASP A 267 0.22 2.45 32.19
N ARG A 268 -0.74 3.26 32.60
CA ARG A 268 -2.14 2.87 32.83
C ARG A 268 -3.15 3.70 32.03
N THR A 269 -2.71 4.82 31.44
CA THR A 269 -3.60 5.75 30.75
C THR A 269 -2.99 6.23 29.46
N CYS A 270 -3.85 6.53 28.48
CA CYS A 270 -3.46 7.19 27.25
C CYS A 270 -4.52 8.21 26.81
N GLU A 271 -4.12 9.15 25.98
CA GLU A 271 -5.05 10.05 25.31
C GLU A 271 -5.30 9.56 23.87
N LEU A 272 -6.57 9.50 23.52
CA LEU A 272 -7.05 9.16 22.19
C LEU A 272 -7.66 10.40 21.54
N THR A 273 -7.12 10.78 20.37
CA THR A 273 -7.66 11.86 19.55
C THR A 273 -8.21 11.30 18.27
N ALA A 274 -9.48 11.53 17.98
CA ALA A 274 -10.13 11.02 16.78
C ALA A 274 -11.19 11.99 16.25
N GLY A 275 -11.49 11.87 14.95
CA GLY A 275 -12.62 12.52 14.33
C GLY A 275 -13.70 11.52 13.94
N SER A 276 -14.97 11.95 13.91
CA SER A 276 -16.09 11.14 13.46
C SER A 276 -17.08 11.92 12.62
N ALA A 277 -17.83 11.19 11.78
CA ALA A 277 -18.92 11.76 11.00
C ALA A 277 -20.11 12.19 11.91
N SER A 278 -20.28 11.48 13.05
CA SER A 278 -21.31 11.83 14.04
C SER A 278 -20.89 11.48 15.46
N PRO A 279 -21.41 12.20 16.47
CA PRO A 279 -21.17 11.88 17.87
C PRO A 279 -21.64 10.47 18.25
N GLY A 280 -22.74 9.99 17.62
CA GLY A 280 -23.31 8.65 17.89
C GLY A 280 -22.41 7.52 17.41
N GLU A 281 -21.81 7.67 16.25
CA GLU A 281 -20.86 6.69 15.70
C GLU A 281 -19.65 6.53 16.64
N PHE A 282 -19.05 7.63 17.04
CA PHE A 282 -17.89 7.60 17.93
C PHE A 282 -18.25 7.07 19.32
N ALA A 283 -19.39 7.49 19.89
CA ALA A 283 -19.87 7.01 21.19
C ALA A 283 -20.07 5.47 21.21
N LEU A 284 -20.64 4.90 20.13
CA LEU A 284 -20.78 3.45 20.01
C LEU A 284 -19.43 2.77 19.87
N TYR A 285 -18.55 3.30 19.03
CA TYR A 285 -17.25 2.68 18.75
C TYR A 285 -16.36 2.65 20.01
N ILE A 286 -16.29 3.76 20.76
CA ILE A 286 -15.51 3.80 21.99
C ILE A 286 -16.15 2.93 23.10
N GLY A 287 -17.48 2.89 23.19
CA GLY A 287 -18.20 2.08 24.16
C GLY A 287 -18.02 0.57 23.92
N MET A 288 -17.80 0.14 22.68
CA MET A 288 -17.56 -1.27 22.35
C MET A 288 -16.18 -1.78 22.82
N THR A 289 -15.25 -0.90 23.16
CA THR A 289 -13.92 -1.30 23.65
C THR A 289 -13.98 -1.95 25.05
N GLY A 290 -15.03 -1.66 25.84
CA GLY A 290 -15.12 -2.09 27.23
C GLY A 290 -14.13 -1.40 28.17
N ILE A 291 -13.35 -0.44 27.70
CA ILE A 291 -12.37 0.34 28.47
C ILE A 291 -13.07 1.58 29.05
N GLU A 292 -12.83 1.89 30.32
CA GLU A 292 -13.28 3.13 30.92
C GLU A 292 -12.57 4.33 30.30
N PHE A 293 -13.29 5.46 30.18
CA PHE A 293 -12.75 6.66 29.58
C PHE A 293 -13.40 7.94 30.08
N ASP A 294 -12.66 9.05 30.01
CA ASP A 294 -13.14 10.41 30.26
C ASP A 294 -13.12 11.24 28.98
N VAL A 295 -14.17 11.97 28.69
CA VAL A 295 -14.20 12.91 27.57
C VAL A 295 -13.49 14.20 27.99
N LEU A 296 -12.36 14.49 27.37
CA LEU A 296 -11.61 15.72 27.60
C LEU A 296 -12.16 16.87 26.74
N GLU A 297 -12.39 16.60 25.45
CA GLU A 297 -12.94 17.54 24.47
C GLU A 297 -14.06 16.89 23.65
N GLY A 298 -15.21 17.58 23.48
CA GLY A 298 -16.36 17.13 22.72
C GLY A 298 -17.67 17.13 23.54
N ASP A 299 -18.29 18.30 23.69
CA ASP A 299 -19.54 18.44 24.47
C ASP A 299 -20.71 17.70 23.82
N ASP A 300 -20.77 17.65 22.50
CA ASP A 300 -21.76 16.89 21.73
C ASP A 300 -21.61 15.36 21.95
N LEU A 301 -20.39 14.88 22.15
CA LEU A 301 -20.12 13.49 22.53
C LEU A 301 -20.67 13.19 23.94
N ARG A 302 -20.44 14.08 24.91
CA ARG A 302 -20.97 13.91 26.29
C ARG A 302 -22.48 13.79 26.27
N VAL A 303 -23.16 14.67 25.55
CA VAL A 303 -24.62 14.61 25.40
C VAL A 303 -25.05 13.31 24.78
N LYS A 304 -24.38 12.86 23.73
CA LYS A 304 -24.72 11.63 23.03
C LYS A 304 -24.50 10.37 23.90
N LEU A 305 -23.44 10.32 24.68
CA LEU A 305 -23.17 9.22 25.64
C LEU A 305 -24.27 9.12 26.70
N LEU A 306 -24.73 10.27 27.25
CA LEU A 306 -25.85 10.31 28.20
C LEU A 306 -27.17 9.81 27.57
N GLU A 307 -27.46 10.21 26.33
CA GLU A 307 -28.64 9.73 25.57
C GLU A 307 -28.60 8.21 25.35
N ILE A 308 -27.43 7.70 24.90
CA ILE A 308 -27.24 6.25 24.65
C ILE A 308 -27.39 5.49 25.98
N GLY A 309 -26.73 5.95 27.04
CA GLY A 309 -26.83 5.32 28.36
C GLY A 309 -28.25 5.30 28.92
N ALA A 310 -29.01 6.39 28.76
CA ALA A 310 -30.42 6.43 29.17
C ALA A 310 -31.29 5.47 28.34
N ARG A 311 -31.07 5.38 27.03
CA ARG A 311 -31.80 4.46 26.17
C ARG A 311 -31.47 3.00 26.48
N SER A 312 -30.18 2.68 26.68
CA SER A 312 -29.74 1.31 26.99
C SER A 312 -30.27 0.85 28.34
N ARG A 313 -30.28 1.69 29.36
CA ARG A 313 -30.90 1.38 30.66
C ARG A 313 -32.40 1.07 30.56
N ARG A 314 -33.17 1.85 29.76
CA ARG A 314 -34.57 1.56 29.53
C ARG A 314 -34.82 0.22 28.84
N ALA A 315 -33.97 -0.12 27.86
CA ALA A 315 -34.08 -1.35 27.08
C ALA A 315 -33.68 -2.60 27.87
N GLY A 316 -32.83 -2.47 28.90
CA GLY A 316 -32.40 -3.57 29.78
C GLY A 316 -33.12 -3.63 31.13
N ALA A 317 -34.19 -2.87 31.30
CA ALA A 317 -34.94 -2.78 32.56
C ALA A 317 -36.18 -3.72 32.62
N GLU A 318 -36.22 -4.80 31.81
CA GLU A 318 -37.26 -5.85 31.89
C GLU A 318 -36.81 -7.03 32.75
#